data_e02d5e13921ebc35115827c9fb2fe098
#
_entry.id   e02d5e13921ebc35115827c9fb2fe098
#
_cell.length_a   1.000
_cell.length_b   1.000
_cell.length_c   1.000
_cell.angle_alpha   90.00
_cell.angle_beta   90.00
_cell.angle_gamma   90.00
#
_symmetry.space_group_name_H-M   'P 1'
#
loop_
_entity.id
_entity.type
_entity.pdbx_description
1 polymer ?
#
loop_
_entity_poly.entity_id
_entity_poly.type
_entity_poly.pdbx_seq_one_letter_code
_entity_poly.pdbx_strand_id
1 'polypeptide(L)'
;MLNIWGSWCGPCRAEASDLQFVAQQTAADGVSVLGVDVRDDRAAATDFVRDRAITYDSVFDPPARTLVALKGYPRNTVPSTIVLDRQHRVAAVYLTAIRVPELLPLVKRLSTEPAP
;
A
#
# COMPACT_ATOMS: atom_id res chain seq x y z
N MET A 1 -0.84 2.48 -6.17
CA MET A 1 -0.48 1.31 -5.32
C MET A 1 -1.44 1.22 -4.16
N LEU A 2 -1.92 0.02 -3.85
CA LEU A 2 -2.77 -0.22 -2.68
C LEU A 2 -1.99 -1.07 -1.68
N ASN A 3 -1.93 -0.62 -0.43
CA ASN A 3 -1.29 -1.38 0.65
C ASN A 3 -2.34 -1.72 1.72
N ILE A 4 -2.57 -3.00 1.93
CA ILE A 4 -3.50 -3.50 2.93
C ILE A 4 -2.71 -3.74 4.21
N TRP A 5 -3.09 -3.07 5.29
CA TRP A 5 -2.31 -3.05 6.53
C TRP A 5 -3.20 -3.01 7.77
N GLY A 6 -2.57 -3.09 8.92
CA GLY A 6 -3.20 -2.89 10.22
C GLY A 6 -2.15 -2.53 11.25
N SER A 7 -2.50 -1.73 12.24
CA SER A 7 -1.58 -1.33 13.31
C SER A 7 -1.14 -2.52 14.17
N TRP A 8 -1.96 -3.57 14.20
CA TRP A 8 -1.72 -4.83 14.92
C TRP A 8 -0.72 -5.76 14.21
N CYS A 9 -0.41 -5.47 12.98
CA CYS A 9 0.36 -6.35 12.10
C CYS A 9 1.86 -6.08 12.24
N GLY A 10 2.62 -7.03 12.76
CA GLY A 10 4.06 -6.91 12.93
C GLY A 10 4.82 -6.65 11.63
N PRO A 11 4.62 -7.48 10.57
CA PRO A 11 5.27 -7.23 9.28
C PRO A 11 4.90 -5.89 8.64
N CYS A 12 3.70 -5.37 8.90
CA CYS A 12 3.30 -4.04 8.43
C CYS A 12 4.18 -2.95 9.04
N ARG A 13 4.58 -3.12 10.29
CA ARG A 13 5.51 -2.19 10.94
C ARG A 13 6.88 -2.20 10.28
N ALA A 14 7.34 -3.38 9.89
CA ALA A 14 8.63 -3.53 9.24
C ALA A 14 8.65 -2.90 7.84
N GLU A 15 7.54 -2.98 7.09
CA GLU A 15 7.50 -2.44 5.72
C GLU A 15 7.12 -0.96 5.65
N ALA A 16 6.58 -0.37 6.72
CA ALA A 16 6.01 0.98 6.67
C ALA A 16 7.02 2.04 6.19
N SER A 17 8.25 1.99 6.69
CA SER A 17 9.29 2.94 6.27
C SER A 17 9.69 2.74 4.81
N ASP A 18 9.70 1.50 4.33
CA ASP A 18 10.03 1.19 2.94
C ASP A 18 8.94 1.72 2.00
N LEU A 19 7.67 1.53 2.35
CA LEU A 19 6.57 2.07 1.58
C LEU A 19 6.58 3.60 1.57
N GLN A 20 6.84 4.21 2.72
CA GLN A 20 6.95 5.67 2.82
C GLN A 20 8.08 6.21 1.94
N PHE A 21 9.23 5.53 1.94
CA PHE A 21 10.35 5.90 1.09
C PHE A 21 9.95 5.84 -0.39
N VAL A 22 9.33 4.74 -0.82
CA VAL A 22 8.88 4.58 -2.22
C VAL A 22 7.86 5.67 -2.57
N ALA A 23 6.92 5.95 -1.68
CA ALA A 23 5.92 7.01 -1.90
C ALA A 23 6.57 8.36 -2.15
N GLN A 24 7.57 8.73 -1.34
CA GLN A 24 8.29 9.98 -1.48
C GLN A 24 9.12 10.03 -2.76
N GLN A 25 9.80 8.93 -3.08
CA GLN A 25 10.67 8.86 -4.26
C GLN A 25 9.90 8.90 -5.59
N THR A 26 8.63 8.54 -5.58
CA THR A 26 7.84 8.40 -6.81
C THR A 26 6.68 9.38 -6.91
N ALA A 27 6.48 10.24 -5.93
CA ALA A 27 5.39 11.22 -5.95
C ALA A 27 5.46 12.13 -7.17
N ALA A 28 6.66 12.62 -7.51
CA ALA A 28 6.86 13.48 -8.67
C ALA A 28 6.65 12.75 -10.00
N ASP A 29 6.70 11.42 -9.98
CA ASP A 29 6.45 10.59 -11.17
C ASP A 29 4.96 10.27 -11.34
N GLY A 30 4.09 10.81 -10.50
CA GLY A 30 2.66 10.59 -10.57
C GLY A 30 2.19 9.30 -9.93
N VAL A 31 3.00 8.72 -9.04
CA VAL A 31 2.64 7.51 -8.30
C VAL A 31 1.93 7.88 -7.01
N SER A 32 0.78 7.27 -6.76
CA SER A 32 0.04 7.42 -5.51
C SER A 32 0.05 6.12 -4.73
N VAL A 33 0.18 6.23 -3.41
CA VAL A 33 0.02 5.10 -2.49
C VAL A 33 -1.24 5.34 -1.67
N LEU A 34 -2.10 4.35 -1.61
CA LEU A 34 -3.29 4.38 -0.76
C LEU A 34 -3.25 3.16 0.16
N GLY A 35 -3.23 3.42 1.45
CA GLY A 35 -3.37 2.37 2.45
C GLY A 35 -4.83 1.99 2.65
N VAL A 36 -5.08 0.73 2.99
CA VAL A 36 -6.38 0.26 3.45
C VAL A 36 -6.16 -0.41 4.79
N ASP A 37 -6.64 0.23 5.85
CA ASP A 37 -6.45 -0.21 7.23
C ASP A 37 -7.61 -1.12 7.62
N VAL A 38 -7.32 -2.39 7.89
CA VAL A 38 -8.34 -3.42 8.13
C VAL A 38 -8.26 -3.96 9.55
N ARG A 39 -9.40 -4.38 10.07
CA ARG A 39 -9.54 -5.01 11.40
C ARG A 39 -8.81 -4.23 12.48
N ASP A 40 -8.97 -2.92 12.50
CA ASP A 40 -8.20 -2.03 13.35
C ASP A 40 -9.07 -1.16 14.23
N ASP A 41 -8.42 -0.49 15.17
CA ASP A 41 -8.98 0.54 16.02
C ASP A 41 -8.45 1.89 15.55
N ARG A 42 -9.33 2.89 15.46
CA ARG A 42 -8.98 4.19 14.89
C ARG A 42 -7.84 4.89 15.66
N ALA A 43 -7.85 4.81 16.98
CA ALA A 43 -6.80 5.43 17.77
C ALA A 43 -5.43 4.75 17.55
N ALA A 44 -5.42 3.42 17.51
CA ALA A 44 -4.20 2.66 17.24
C ALA A 44 -3.67 2.93 15.83
N ALA A 45 -4.56 3.02 14.85
CA ALA A 45 -4.18 3.34 13.48
C ALA A 45 -3.58 4.75 13.37
N THR A 46 -4.18 5.73 14.04
CA THR A 46 -3.69 7.11 14.08
C THR A 46 -2.30 7.18 14.70
N ASP A 47 -2.08 6.47 15.80
CA ASP A 47 -0.77 6.42 16.47
C ASP A 47 0.27 5.77 15.56
N PHE A 48 -0.08 4.69 14.86
CA PHE A 48 0.82 4.00 13.94
C PHE A 48 1.31 4.96 12.84
N VAL A 49 0.38 5.67 12.20
CA VAL A 49 0.69 6.61 11.11
C VAL A 49 1.57 7.75 11.62
N ARG A 50 1.22 8.32 12.76
CA ARG A 50 1.98 9.43 13.36
C ARG A 50 3.39 9.00 13.74
N ASP A 51 3.51 7.88 14.45
CA ASP A 51 4.79 7.45 15.01
C ASP A 51 5.79 7.04 13.92
N ARG A 52 5.30 6.69 12.72
CA ARG A 52 6.13 6.31 11.57
C ARG A 52 6.22 7.40 10.51
N ALA A 53 5.67 8.57 10.78
CA ALA A 53 5.69 9.72 9.87
C ALA A 53 5.21 9.35 8.46
N ILE A 54 4.15 8.55 8.38
CA ILE A 54 3.55 8.14 7.10
C ILE A 54 2.76 9.32 6.54
N THR A 55 3.02 9.69 5.29
CA THR A 55 2.36 10.82 4.64
C THR A 55 1.34 10.41 3.57
N TYR A 56 1.36 9.17 3.10
CA TYR A 56 0.33 8.72 2.15
C TYR A 56 -0.98 8.44 2.89
N ASP A 57 -2.08 8.64 2.17
CA ASP A 57 -3.42 8.48 2.73
C ASP A 57 -3.78 7.02 2.97
N SER A 58 -4.64 6.79 3.96
CA SER A 58 -5.24 5.49 4.22
C SER A 58 -6.74 5.62 4.42
N VAL A 59 -7.47 4.62 3.94
CA VAL A 59 -8.88 4.44 4.24
C VAL A 59 -8.99 3.59 5.49
N PHE A 60 -9.71 4.08 6.50
CA PHE A 60 -10.03 3.28 7.69
C PHE A 60 -11.23 2.39 7.37
N ASP A 61 -10.99 1.10 7.19
CA ASP A 61 -11.97 0.14 6.70
C ASP A 61 -11.87 -1.19 7.46
N PRO A 62 -12.26 -1.23 8.74
CA PRO A 62 -12.13 -2.44 9.55
C PRO A 62 -12.71 -3.70 8.90
N PRO A 63 -13.91 -3.66 8.26
CA PRO A 63 -14.47 -4.86 7.63
C PRO A 63 -13.91 -5.18 6.24
N ALA A 64 -12.95 -4.40 5.74
CA ALA A 64 -12.33 -4.59 4.41
C ALA A 64 -13.33 -4.53 3.25
N ARG A 65 -14.34 -3.68 3.36
CA ARG A 65 -15.39 -3.54 2.32
C ARG A 65 -14.85 -2.97 1.02
N THR A 66 -13.88 -2.07 1.10
CA THR A 66 -13.27 -1.45 -0.09
C THR A 66 -12.58 -2.49 -0.98
N LEU A 67 -12.21 -3.64 -0.42
CA LEU A 67 -11.50 -4.69 -1.13
C LEU A 67 -12.45 -5.65 -1.88
N VAL A 68 -13.76 -5.51 -1.70
CA VAL A 68 -14.74 -6.35 -2.39
C VAL A 68 -14.63 -6.20 -3.90
N ALA A 69 -14.25 -5.01 -4.37
CA ALA A 69 -14.06 -4.75 -5.79
C ALA A 69 -12.86 -5.49 -6.38
N LEU A 70 -11.93 -5.96 -5.54
CA LEU A 70 -10.72 -6.67 -5.98
C LEU A 70 -10.99 -8.18 -5.98
N LYS A 71 -11.87 -8.62 -6.87
CA LYS A 71 -12.27 -10.03 -6.97
C LYS A 71 -11.06 -10.89 -7.31
N GLY A 72 -10.95 -12.04 -6.62
CA GLY A 72 -9.88 -12.99 -6.86
C GLY A 72 -8.59 -12.71 -6.07
N TYR A 73 -8.55 -11.61 -5.31
CA TYR A 73 -7.38 -11.27 -4.48
C TYR A 73 -7.66 -11.58 -3.01
N PRO A 74 -6.67 -12.10 -2.27
CA PRO A 74 -6.87 -12.42 -0.85
C PRO A 74 -7.13 -11.16 -0.04
N ARG A 75 -8.27 -11.13 0.66
CA ARG A 75 -8.63 -10.00 1.53
C ARG A 75 -8.15 -10.17 2.96
N ASN A 76 -7.72 -11.38 3.32
CA ASN A 76 -7.30 -11.70 4.68
C ASN A 76 -5.79 -11.82 4.84
N THR A 77 -5.03 -11.59 3.78
CA THR A 77 -3.57 -11.63 3.83
C THR A 77 -3.05 -10.23 4.10
N VAL A 78 -2.48 -10.02 5.29
CA VAL A 78 -1.96 -8.71 5.71
C VAL A 78 -0.53 -8.91 6.19
N PRO A 79 0.45 -8.16 5.67
CA PRO A 79 0.30 -7.12 4.66
C PRO A 79 0.16 -7.66 3.24
N SER A 80 -0.49 -6.87 2.39
CA SER A 80 -0.54 -7.12 0.94
C SER A 80 -0.30 -5.80 0.23
N THR A 81 0.35 -5.86 -0.93
CA THR A 81 0.53 -4.68 -1.78
C THR A 81 0.12 -5.05 -3.20
N ILE A 82 -0.79 -4.24 -3.76
CA ILE A 82 -1.28 -4.41 -5.12
C ILE A 82 -0.82 -3.21 -5.91
N VAL A 83 -0.01 -3.46 -6.94
CA VAL A 83 0.50 -2.42 -7.81
C VAL A 83 -0.34 -2.36 -9.07
N LEU A 84 -0.89 -1.18 -9.36
CA LEU A 84 -1.67 -0.94 -10.56
C LEU A 84 -0.81 -0.13 -11.54
N ASP A 85 -0.95 -0.42 -12.83
CA ASP A 85 -0.31 0.38 -13.87
C ASP A 85 -1.10 1.69 -14.12
N ARG A 86 -0.67 2.47 -15.10
CA ARG A 86 -1.29 3.75 -15.40
C ARG A 86 -2.72 3.63 -15.95
N GLN A 87 -3.11 2.44 -16.38
CA GLN A 87 -4.46 2.14 -16.85
C GLN A 87 -5.30 1.43 -15.79
N HIS A 88 -4.82 1.41 -14.54
CA HIS A 88 -5.46 0.78 -13.37
C HIS A 88 -5.63 -0.73 -13.52
N ARG A 89 -4.75 -1.37 -14.30
CA ARG A 89 -4.67 -2.82 -14.38
C ARG A 89 -3.68 -3.33 -13.34
N VAL A 90 -3.94 -4.51 -12.79
CA VAL A 90 -3.04 -5.10 -11.81
C VAL A 90 -1.74 -5.53 -12.50
N ALA A 91 -0.63 -4.94 -12.07
CA ALA A 91 0.70 -5.23 -12.58
C ALA A 91 1.46 -6.21 -11.69
N ALA A 92 1.25 -6.17 -10.37
CA ALA A 92 1.90 -7.06 -9.42
C ALA A 92 1.10 -7.16 -8.13
N VAL A 93 1.21 -8.31 -7.45
CA VAL A 93 0.61 -8.55 -6.14
C VAL A 93 1.69 -9.14 -5.24
N TYR A 94 1.88 -8.54 -4.08
CA TYR A 94 2.81 -9.02 -3.06
C TYR A 94 2.01 -9.37 -1.81
N LEU A 95 2.15 -10.59 -1.33
CA LEU A 95 1.37 -11.12 -0.21
C LEU A 95 2.19 -11.20 1.08
N THR A 96 3.34 -10.52 1.10
CA THR A 96 4.20 -10.42 2.28
C THR A 96 4.69 -8.98 2.40
N ALA A 97 5.41 -8.68 3.50
CA ALA A 97 6.08 -7.40 3.65
C ALA A 97 7.04 -7.17 2.49
N ILE A 98 7.00 -5.96 1.91
CA ILE A 98 7.79 -5.62 0.73
C ILE A 98 8.92 -4.67 1.11
N ARG A 99 10.03 -4.76 0.39
CA ARG A 99 11.20 -3.91 0.59
C ARG A 99 11.44 -3.02 -0.62
N VAL A 100 12.12 -1.89 -0.38
CA VAL A 100 12.42 -0.90 -1.42
C VAL A 100 13.03 -1.53 -2.68
N PRO A 101 14.06 -2.40 -2.61
CA PRO A 101 14.67 -2.96 -3.82
C PRO A 101 13.74 -3.79 -4.69
N GLU A 102 12.69 -4.35 -4.08
CA GLU A 102 11.69 -5.14 -4.83
C GLU A 102 10.68 -4.24 -5.52
N LEU A 103 10.26 -3.18 -4.86
CA LEU A 103 9.12 -2.37 -5.28
C LEU A 103 9.51 -1.18 -6.15
N LEU A 104 10.57 -0.46 -5.77
CA LEU A 104 10.92 0.79 -6.42
C LEU A 104 11.21 0.66 -7.91
N PRO A 105 12.01 -0.33 -8.38
CA PRO A 105 12.27 -0.47 -9.82
C PRO A 105 11.00 -0.74 -10.62
N LEU A 106 10.09 -1.57 -10.10
CA LEU A 106 8.83 -1.86 -10.78
C LEU A 106 7.97 -0.61 -10.92
N VAL A 107 7.80 0.12 -9.83
CA VAL A 107 6.96 1.33 -9.81
C VAL A 107 7.53 2.41 -10.72
N LYS A 108 8.84 2.58 -10.70
CA LYS A 108 9.54 3.52 -11.60
C LYS A 108 9.30 3.16 -13.06
N ARG A 109 9.41 1.89 -13.41
CA ARG A 109 9.17 1.41 -14.79
C ARG A 109 7.73 1.69 -15.21
N LEU A 110 6.76 1.37 -14.36
CA LEU A 110 5.34 1.59 -14.67
C LEU A 110 5.02 3.07 -14.84
N SER A 111 5.69 3.94 -14.10
CA SER A 111 5.47 5.39 -14.19
C SER A 111 5.90 5.98 -15.53
N THR A 112 6.74 5.29 -16.27
CA THR A 112 7.21 5.73 -17.60
C THR A 112 6.33 5.23 -18.74
N GLU A 113 5.34 4.38 -18.46
CA GLU A 113 4.41 3.90 -19.49
C GLU A 113 3.50 5.03 -19.98
N PRO A 114 2.93 4.91 -21.19
CA PRO A 114 2.02 5.93 -21.71
C PRO A 114 0.85 6.18 -20.78
N ALA A 115 0.40 7.43 -20.71
CA ALA A 115 -0.79 7.82 -19.94
C ALA A 115 -2.03 7.15 -20.54
N PRO A 116 -3.06 6.90 -19.72
CA PRO A 116 -4.31 6.29 -20.19
C PRO A 116 -5.05 7.16 -21.21
#